data_39717426f88c7d3fad009c9b303e8557
#
_entry.id   39717426f88c7d3fad009c9b303e8557
#
_cell.length_a   1.000
_cell.length_b   1.000
_cell.length_c   1.000
_cell.angle_alpha   90.00
_cell.angle_beta   90.00
_cell.angle_gamma   90.00
#
_symmetry.space_group_name_H-M   'P 1'
#
loop_
_entity.id
_entity.type
_entity.pdbx_description
1 polymer ?
#
loop_
_entity_poly.entity_id
_entity_poly.type
_entity_poly.pdbx_seq_one_letter_code
_entity_poly.pdbx_strand_id
1 'polypeptide(L)'
;MIKIKDRIKRLRRGADYENYYTALDIGTEYIKALVVKREGRNGVVLGASRQRQELSDMQAGVPSDIQGIIDSCDKAMSQAEDMCDTIPGQAVIGIAGEQVKGFSTSVTVPRPDPNLKINEVELLQTLQLVQRRALREARHAMSLELGVADVSVKLINSAITSVRIDGFAVSNPIDFQGRQMVITVFNTFAPLTHVGALQTIANELDLELLATVAEPYAMARCAATD
;
A
#
# COMPACT_ATOMS: atom_id res chain seq x y z
N MET A 1 -13.26 10.75 23.67
CA MET A 1 -14.57 10.15 24.06
C MET A 1 -15.51 10.30 22.88
N ILE A 2 -15.62 9.28 22.04
CA ILE A 2 -16.44 9.26 20.81
C ILE A 2 -17.89 9.49 21.18
N LYS A 3 -18.54 10.47 20.55
CA LYS A 3 -19.95 10.81 20.85
C LYS A 3 -20.84 9.64 20.48
N ILE A 4 -21.77 9.26 21.37
CA ILE A 4 -22.72 8.14 21.20
C ILE A 4 -23.47 8.19 19.85
N LYS A 5 -23.69 9.39 19.28
CA LYS A 5 -24.29 9.58 17.95
C LYS A 5 -23.44 8.97 16.82
N ASP A 6 -22.12 9.05 16.91
CA ASP A 6 -21.19 8.55 15.88
C ASP A 6 -21.12 7.02 15.94
N ARG A 7 -21.23 6.45 17.14
CA ARG A 7 -21.32 4.99 17.35
C ARG A 7 -22.61 4.39 16.79
N ILE A 8 -23.74 5.14 16.84
CA ILE A 8 -25.03 4.71 16.27
C ILE A 8 -25.03 4.78 14.75
N LYS A 9 -24.35 5.78 14.13
CA LYS A 9 -24.13 5.82 12.67
C LYS A 9 -23.34 4.58 12.21
N ARG A 10 -22.29 4.19 12.94
CA ARG A 10 -21.46 3.01 12.65
C ARG A 10 -22.22 1.66 12.77
N LEU A 11 -23.26 1.57 13.60
CA LEU A 11 -24.12 0.39 13.72
C LEU A 11 -25.13 0.20 12.56
N ARG A 12 -25.26 1.18 11.66
CA ARG A 12 -26.08 1.11 10.45
C ARG A 12 -25.37 0.53 9.23
N ARG A 13 -24.20 -0.08 9.41
CA ARG A 13 -23.43 -0.74 8.34
C ARG A 13 -24.18 -1.98 7.85
N GLY A 14 -25.00 -1.82 6.82
CA GLY A 14 -25.67 -2.91 6.13
C GLY A 14 -24.79 -3.56 5.06
N ALA A 15 -25.17 -4.75 4.60
CA ALA A 15 -24.45 -5.57 3.64
C ALA A 15 -24.19 -4.95 2.23
N ASP A 16 -24.73 -3.77 1.95
CA ASP A 16 -24.58 -3.10 0.65
C ASP A 16 -23.26 -2.31 0.48
N TYR A 17 -22.38 -2.31 1.51
CA TYR A 17 -21.15 -1.45 1.50
C TYR A 17 -19.87 -2.16 1.05
N GLU A 18 -19.94 -3.39 0.55
CA GLU A 18 -18.74 -4.13 0.05
C GLU A 18 -17.97 -3.40 -1.07
N ASN A 19 -18.62 -2.48 -1.78
CA ASN A 19 -18.01 -1.71 -2.85
C ASN A 19 -17.63 -0.28 -2.45
N TYR A 20 -17.76 0.09 -1.16
CA TYR A 20 -17.43 1.42 -0.67
C TYR A 20 -16.21 1.38 0.24
N TYR A 21 -15.30 2.30 0.03
CA TYR A 21 -14.03 2.38 0.74
C TYR A 21 -13.77 3.79 1.20
N THR A 22 -13.14 3.92 2.36
CA THR A 22 -12.47 5.14 2.78
C THR A 22 -11.03 5.08 2.31
N ALA A 23 -10.58 6.05 1.53
CA ALA A 23 -9.17 6.26 1.25
C ALA A 23 -8.64 7.37 2.16
N LEU A 24 -7.62 7.05 2.99
CA LEU A 24 -6.98 7.98 3.91
C LEU A 24 -5.55 8.26 3.46
N ASP A 25 -5.22 9.54 3.38
CA ASP A 25 -3.87 10.07 3.25
C ASP A 25 -3.53 10.78 4.58
N ILE A 26 -2.68 10.15 5.40
CA ILE A 26 -2.31 10.66 6.72
C ILE A 26 -0.98 11.42 6.58
N GLY A 27 -1.08 12.67 6.13
CA GLY A 27 0.06 13.55 5.92
C GLY A 27 0.48 14.30 7.17
N THR A 28 1.65 14.90 7.17
CA THR A 28 2.20 15.64 8.31
C THR A 28 1.41 16.93 8.64
N GLU A 29 0.85 17.59 7.64
CA GLU A 29 0.11 18.84 7.82
C GLU A 29 -1.40 18.66 7.70
N TYR A 30 -1.81 17.75 6.84
CA TYR A 30 -3.21 17.49 6.55
C TYR A 30 -3.51 16.00 6.46
N ILE A 31 -4.63 15.59 7.05
CA ILE A 31 -5.28 14.33 6.75
C ILE A 31 -6.31 14.58 5.65
N LYS A 32 -6.30 13.75 4.62
CA LYS A 32 -7.30 13.77 3.55
C LYS A 32 -8.08 12.47 3.58
N ALA A 33 -9.39 12.57 3.45
CA ALA A 33 -10.29 11.43 3.39
C ALA A 33 -11.14 11.51 2.13
N LEU A 34 -11.25 10.37 1.43
CA LEU A 34 -12.18 10.19 0.32
C LEU A 34 -13.11 9.04 0.65
N VAL A 35 -14.41 9.22 0.38
CA VAL A 35 -15.35 8.12 0.26
C VAL A 35 -15.45 7.74 -1.21
N VAL A 36 -15.11 6.49 -1.51
CA VAL A 36 -14.98 5.98 -2.88
C VAL A 36 -15.90 4.79 -3.07
N LYS A 37 -16.67 4.78 -4.15
CA LYS A 37 -17.42 3.62 -4.65
C LYS A 37 -16.63 2.94 -5.77
N ARG A 38 -16.40 1.62 -5.66
CA ARG A 38 -15.80 0.85 -6.75
C ARG A 38 -16.85 0.50 -7.80
N GLU A 39 -16.60 0.87 -9.04
CA GLU A 39 -17.38 0.50 -10.21
C GLU A 39 -16.48 -0.22 -11.23
N GLY A 40 -16.47 -1.56 -11.14
CA GLY A 40 -15.57 -2.39 -11.94
C GLY A 40 -14.10 -2.14 -11.58
N ARG A 41 -13.35 -1.55 -12.52
CA ARG A 41 -11.92 -1.18 -12.34
C ARG A 41 -11.72 0.28 -11.92
N ASN A 42 -12.78 1.06 -11.87
CA ASN A 42 -12.74 2.48 -11.56
C ASN A 42 -13.22 2.76 -10.13
N GLY A 43 -12.74 3.85 -9.55
CA GLY A 43 -13.22 4.42 -8.30
C GLY A 43 -13.98 5.72 -8.57
N VAL A 44 -15.21 5.83 -8.08
CA VAL A 44 -16.00 7.07 -8.12
C VAL A 44 -15.92 7.73 -6.76
N VAL A 45 -15.38 8.95 -6.70
CA VAL A 45 -15.31 9.72 -5.46
C VAL A 45 -16.68 10.31 -5.18
N LEU A 46 -17.24 9.97 -4.02
CA LEU A 46 -18.57 10.44 -3.56
C LEU A 46 -18.47 11.57 -2.55
N GLY A 47 -17.43 11.54 -1.70
CA GLY A 47 -17.16 12.56 -0.70
C GLY A 47 -15.66 12.76 -0.54
N ALA A 48 -15.24 13.99 -0.22
CA ALA A 48 -13.85 14.35 -0.04
C ALA A 48 -13.70 15.38 1.07
N SER A 49 -12.66 15.24 1.89
CA SER A 49 -12.38 16.19 2.95
C SER A 49 -10.88 16.36 3.16
N ARG A 50 -10.55 17.43 3.88
CA ARG A 50 -9.19 17.72 4.32
C ARG A 50 -9.22 18.35 5.71
N GLN A 51 -8.64 17.68 6.69
CA GLN A 51 -8.52 18.14 8.07
C GLN A 51 -7.07 18.54 8.35
N ARG A 52 -6.85 19.71 8.92
CA ARG A 52 -5.51 20.12 9.40
C ARG A 52 -5.16 19.28 10.63
N GLN A 53 -3.91 18.80 10.66
CA GLN A 53 -3.36 17.99 11.73
C GLN A 53 -2.48 18.88 12.64
N GLU A 54 -2.36 18.51 13.90
CA GLU A 54 -1.41 19.14 14.80
C GLU A 54 0.01 18.73 14.42
N LEU A 55 0.95 19.67 14.44
CA LEU A 55 2.33 19.44 13.99
C LEU A 55 3.08 18.41 14.84
N SER A 56 2.62 18.15 16.07
CA SER A 56 3.18 17.15 16.99
C SER A 56 2.79 15.73 16.66
N ASP A 57 1.70 15.51 15.90
CA ASP A 57 1.12 14.19 15.69
C ASP A 57 1.95 13.33 14.74
N MET A 58 2.66 13.97 13.81
CA MET A 58 3.52 13.32 12.82
C MET A 58 4.91 13.96 12.77
N GLN A 59 5.95 13.13 12.66
CA GLN A 59 7.33 13.60 12.45
C GLN A 59 7.95 12.88 11.25
N ALA A 60 8.41 13.65 10.26
CA ALA A 60 9.01 13.11 9.02
C ALA A 60 8.18 12.01 8.33
N GLY A 61 6.84 12.14 8.38
CA GLY A 61 5.92 11.16 7.81
C GLY A 61 5.68 9.92 8.69
N VAL A 62 6.16 9.90 9.93
CA VAL A 62 5.96 8.81 10.89
C VAL A 62 5.03 9.26 12.02
N PRO A 63 4.02 8.47 12.41
CA PRO A 63 3.16 8.75 13.56
C PRO A 63 3.96 8.92 14.86
N SER A 64 3.75 10.03 15.57
CA SER A 64 4.34 10.33 16.90
C SER A 64 3.28 10.42 18.00
N ASP A 65 2.07 10.87 17.68
CA ASP A 65 0.89 10.80 18.55
C ASP A 65 -0.28 10.13 17.83
N ILE A 66 -0.49 8.86 18.15
CA ILE A 66 -1.55 8.05 17.51
C ILE A 66 -2.94 8.59 17.85
N GLN A 67 -3.18 9.09 19.08
CA GLN A 67 -4.48 9.59 19.47
C GLN A 67 -4.85 10.88 18.74
N GLY A 68 -3.92 11.81 18.60
CA GLY A 68 -4.12 13.05 17.82
C GLY A 68 -4.44 12.76 16.36
N ILE A 69 -3.75 11.78 15.78
CA ILE A 69 -4.02 11.31 14.41
C ILE A 69 -5.44 10.71 14.30
N ILE A 70 -5.86 9.86 15.24
CA ILE A 70 -7.20 9.26 15.27
C ILE A 70 -8.27 10.33 15.30
N ASP A 71 -8.14 11.33 16.19
CA ASP A 71 -9.09 12.43 16.33
C ASP A 71 -9.21 13.26 15.04
N SER A 72 -8.09 13.46 14.36
CA SER A 72 -8.02 14.19 13.09
C SER A 72 -8.56 13.36 11.91
N CYS A 73 -8.30 12.04 11.88
CA CYS A 73 -8.89 11.11 10.91
C CYS A 73 -10.41 11.04 11.05
N ASP A 74 -10.93 10.90 12.28
CA ASP A 74 -12.36 10.83 12.54
C ASP A 74 -13.09 12.09 12.04
N LYS A 75 -12.51 13.28 12.25
CA LYS A 75 -13.05 14.53 11.73
C LYS A 75 -13.04 14.56 10.19
N ALA A 76 -11.93 14.16 9.57
CA ALA A 76 -11.82 14.13 8.11
C ALA A 76 -12.85 13.13 7.53
N MET A 77 -12.92 11.91 8.06
CA MET A 77 -13.84 10.89 7.59
C MET A 77 -15.29 11.36 7.71
N SER A 78 -15.69 11.89 8.89
CA SER A 78 -17.05 12.39 9.10
C SER A 78 -17.45 13.46 8.10
N GLN A 79 -16.55 14.39 7.75
CA GLN A 79 -16.82 15.41 6.73
C GLN A 79 -17.02 14.82 5.34
N ALA A 80 -16.23 13.81 4.95
CA ALA A 80 -16.38 13.15 3.65
C ALA A 80 -17.64 12.29 3.58
N GLU A 81 -17.98 11.59 4.67
CA GLU A 81 -19.18 10.76 4.81
C GLU A 81 -20.47 11.61 4.76
N ASP A 82 -20.48 12.79 5.40
CA ASP A 82 -21.62 13.70 5.39
C ASP A 82 -21.94 14.24 3.97
N MET A 83 -20.97 14.24 3.04
CA MET A 83 -21.19 14.67 1.64
C MET A 83 -22.00 13.65 0.82
N CYS A 84 -21.97 12.37 1.21
CA CYS A 84 -22.55 11.28 0.42
C CYS A 84 -23.51 10.38 1.21
N ASP A 85 -23.75 10.69 2.48
CA ASP A 85 -24.58 9.89 3.40
C ASP A 85 -24.19 8.39 3.43
N THR A 86 -22.88 8.12 3.26
CA THR A 86 -22.33 6.77 3.18
C THR A 86 -21.16 6.64 4.17
N ILE A 87 -21.18 5.57 4.99
CA ILE A 87 -20.14 5.28 5.99
C ILE A 87 -19.47 3.95 5.65
N PRO A 88 -18.34 3.95 4.92
CA PRO A 88 -17.61 2.72 4.62
C PRO A 88 -17.04 2.07 5.88
N GLY A 89 -17.02 0.73 5.90
CA GLY A 89 -16.37 -0.05 6.95
C GLY A 89 -14.96 -0.50 6.60
N GLN A 90 -14.54 -0.24 5.37
CA GLN A 90 -13.26 -0.68 4.80
C GLN A 90 -12.42 0.52 4.41
N ALA A 91 -11.09 0.40 4.59
CA ALA A 91 -10.19 1.48 4.25
C ALA A 91 -8.96 1.02 3.48
N VAL A 92 -8.45 1.95 2.68
CA VAL A 92 -7.08 1.93 2.13
C VAL A 92 -6.36 3.14 2.69
N ILE A 93 -5.17 2.92 3.27
CA ILE A 93 -4.38 4.00 3.87
C ILE A 93 -3.09 4.22 3.08
N GLY A 94 -2.84 5.45 2.69
CA GLY A 94 -1.58 5.89 2.11
C GLY A 94 -0.44 5.82 3.13
N ILE A 95 0.75 5.45 2.68
CA ILE A 95 1.98 5.53 3.47
C ILE A 95 3.06 6.25 2.68
N ALA A 96 3.65 7.27 3.30
CA ALA A 96 4.78 8.03 2.79
C ALA A 96 5.79 8.30 3.90
N GLY A 97 6.76 9.14 3.61
CA GLY A 97 7.80 9.55 4.55
C GLY A 97 9.16 8.96 4.23
N GLU A 98 10.18 9.47 4.90
CA GLU A 98 11.59 9.13 4.64
C GLU A 98 11.92 7.65 4.87
N GLN A 99 11.14 6.97 5.70
CA GLN A 99 11.35 5.56 6.01
C GLN A 99 10.65 4.61 5.02
N VAL A 100 9.88 5.13 4.06
CA VAL A 100 9.26 4.31 2.99
C VAL A 100 10.22 4.27 1.80
N LYS A 101 10.80 3.09 1.54
CA LYS A 101 11.89 2.94 0.57
C LYS A 101 11.50 2.04 -0.59
N GLY A 102 11.85 2.49 -1.80
CA GLY A 102 11.71 1.72 -3.03
C GLY A 102 13.02 1.06 -3.46
N PHE A 103 12.95 -0.21 -3.85
CA PHE A 103 14.10 -0.98 -4.33
C PHE A 103 13.76 -1.68 -5.64
N SER A 104 14.64 -1.55 -6.62
CA SER A 104 14.57 -2.32 -7.88
C SER A 104 15.52 -3.51 -7.78
N THR A 105 14.97 -4.71 -7.75
CA THR A 105 15.72 -5.95 -7.61
C THR A 105 15.55 -6.81 -8.86
N SER A 106 16.65 -7.27 -9.43
CA SER A 106 16.68 -8.18 -10.57
C SER A 106 17.24 -9.54 -10.17
N VAL A 107 16.63 -10.60 -10.68
CA VAL A 107 17.13 -11.96 -10.56
C VAL A 107 17.22 -12.61 -11.94
N THR A 108 18.36 -13.26 -12.19
CA THR A 108 18.56 -14.11 -13.36
C THR A 108 18.41 -15.56 -12.94
N VAL A 109 17.47 -16.27 -13.58
CA VAL A 109 17.22 -17.69 -13.32
C VAL A 109 17.62 -18.49 -14.56
N PRO A 110 18.66 -19.32 -14.48
CA PRO A 110 18.99 -20.27 -15.54
C PRO A 110 17.92 -21.38 -15.57
N ARG A 111 17.51 -21.79 -16.75
CA ARG A 111 16.50 -22.84 -16.96
C ARG A 111 17.18 -24.16 -17.30
N PRO A 112 16.86 -25.25 -16.58
CA PRO A 112 17.48 -26.57 -16.82
C PRO A 112 17.18 -27.12 -18.21
N ASP A 113 15.96 -26.91 -18.70
CA ASP A 113 15.56 -27.30 -20.06
C ASP A 113 15.02 -26.07 -20.83
N PRO A 114 15.80 -25.54 -21.79
CA PRO A 114 15.40 -24.40 -22.57
C PRO A 114 14.24 -24.67 -23.55
N ASN A 115 13.93 -25.94 -23.84
CA ASN A 115 12.87 -26.31 -24.76
C ASN A 115 11.50 -26.43 -24.09
N LEU A 116 11.46 -26.51 -22.77
CA LEU A 116 10.19 -26.46 -22.03
C LEU A 116 9.63 -25.05 -22.03
N LYS A 117 8.31 -24.95 -22.15
CA LYS A 117 7.61 -23.69 -22.02
C LYS A 117 7.59 -23.22 -20.57
N ILE A 118 7.79 -21.91 -20.35
CA ILE A 118 7.62 -21.29 -19.05
C ILE A 118 6.14 -21.38 -18.65
N ASN A 119 5.89 -21.84 -17.44
CA ASN A 119 4.54 -21.94 -16.88
C ASN A 119 4.37 -21.03 -15.66
N GLU A 120 3.15 -20.92 -15.16
CA GLU A 120 2.82 -20.06 -14.00
C GLU A 120 3.57 -20.47 -12.74
N VAL A 121 3.84 -21.75 -12.52
CA VAL A 121 4.56 -22.25 -11.34
C VAL A 121 6.02 -21.75 -11.36
N GLU A 122 6.69 -21.87 -12.51
CA GLU A 122 8.07 -21.36 -12.70
C GLU A 122 8.13 -19.85 -12.50
N LEU A 123 7.15 -19.11 -13.06
CA LEU A 123 7.06 -17.67 -12.88
C LEU A 123 6.87 -17.29 -11.40
N LEU A 124 5.94 -17.93 -10.69
CA LEU A 124 5.69 -17.68 -9.27
C LEU A 124 6.92 -17.99 -8.40
N GLN A 125 7.62 -19.10 -8.66
CA GLN A 125 8.86 -19.45 -7.96
C GLN A 125 9.94 -18.38 -8.18
N THR A 126 10.07 -17.89 -9.40
CA THR A 126 11.02 -16.82 -9.72
C THR A 126 10.65 -15.52 -9.02
N LEU A 127 9.39 -15.13 -9.00
CA LEU A 127 8.92 -13.96 -8.26
C LEU A 127 9.18 -14.06 -6.75
N GLN A 128 8.97 -15.22 -6.15
CA GLN A 128 9.30 -15.47 -4.75
C GLN A 128 10.81 -15.34 -4.48
N LEU A 129 11.66 -15.75 -5.42
CA LEU A 129 13.11 -15.58 -5.31
C LEU A 129 13.51 -14.11 -5.34
N VAL A 130 12.93 -13.32 -6.27
CA VAL A 130 13.12 -11.87 -6.35
C VAL A 130 12.68 -11.18 -5.04
N GLN A 131 11.50 -11.51 -4.53
CA GLN A 131 10.97 -10.92 -3.30
C GLN A 131 11.84 -11.23 -2.08
N ARG A 132 12.32 -12.47 -1.94
CA ARG A 132 13.26 -12.85 -0.85
C ARG A 132 14.57 -12.07 -0.94
N ARG A 133 15.10 -11.87 -2.14
CA ARG A 133 16.30 -11.06 -2.35
C ARG A 133 16.05 -9.59 -2.02
N ALA A 134 14.97 -9.00 -2.53
CA ALA A 134 14.56 -7.63 -2.27
C ALA A 134 14.38 -7.36 -0.77
N LEU A 135 13.76 -8.29 -0.04
CA LEU A 135 13.58 -8.17 1.40
C LEU A 135 14.91 -8.12 2.17
N ARG A 136 15.90 -8.94 1.77
CA ARG A 136 17.23 -8.89 2.40
C ARG A 136 17.95 -7.58 2.09
N GLU A 137 17.92 -7.13 0.84
CA GLU A 137 18.52 -5.87 0.41
C GLU A 137 17.88 -4.67 1.14
N ALA A 138 16.55 -4.65 1.25
CA ALA A 138 15.81 -3.63 1.97
C ALA A 138 16.17 -3.59 3.47
N ARG A 139 16.16 -4.73 4.15
CA ARG A 139 16.54 -4.82 5.57
C ARG A 139 17.96 -4.27 5.79
N HIS A 140 18.92 -4.70 4.98
CA HIS A 140 20.30 -4.26 5.11
C HIS A 140 20.44 -2.74 4.90
N ALA A 141 19.86 -2.21 3.83
CA ALA A 141 19.93 -0.78 3.52
C ALA A 141 19.24 0.07 4.60
N MET A 142 18.05 -0.34 5.05
CA MET A 142 17.30 0.39 6.07
C MET A 142 17.94 0.29 7.46
N SER A 143 18.58 -0.85 7.80
CA SER A 143 19.36 -0.99 9.04
C SER A 143 20.55 -0.02 9.07
N LEU A 144 21.27 0.12 7.98
CA LEU A 144 22.37 1.07 7.88
C LEU A 144 21.90 2.52 8.01
N GLU A 145 20.80 2.87 7.34
CA GLU A 145 20.27 4.24 7.34
C GLU A 145 19.71 4.64 8.71
N LEU A 146 19.00 3.73 9.37
CA LEU A 146 18.38 3.97 10.68
C LEU A 146 19.37 3.78 11.85
N GLY A 147 20.57 3.26 11.60
CA GLY A 147 21.57 2.97 12.63
C GLY A 147 21.15 1.85 13.61
N VAL A 148 20.27 0.93 13.18
CA VAL A 148 19.78 -0.20 14.00
C VAL A 148 20.30 -1.51 13.43
N ALA A 149 20.70 -2.43 14.29
CA ALA A 149 21.32 -3.70 13.88
C ALA A 149 20.37 -4.61 13.07
N ASP A 150 19.09 -4.60 13.37
CA ASP A 150 18.07 -5.36 12.64
C ASP A 150 16.75 -4.57 12.58
N VAL A 151 16.31 -4.28 11.37
CA VAL A 151 15.04 -3.58 11.11
C VAL A 151 14.05 -4.57 10.53
N SER A 152 12.94 -4.74 11.24
CA SER A 152 11.79 -5.46 10.69
C SER A 152 11.06 -4.58 9.69
N VAL A 153 10.99 -5.03 8.44
CA VAL A 153 10.32 -4.32 7.35
C VAL A 153 9.18 -5.13 6.75
N LYS A 154 8.17 -4.45 6.26
CA LYS A 154 7.03 -5.03 5.55
C LYS A 154 7.06 -4.58 4.09
N LEU A 155 6.78 -5.51 3.18
CA LEU A 155 6.53 -5.20 1.77
C LEU A 155 5.17 -4.49 1.67
N ILE A 156 5.16 -3.31 1.06
CA ILE A 156 3.96 -2.49 0.86
C ILE A 156 3.41 -2.68 -0.55
N ASN A 157 4.25 -2.45 -1.55
CA ASN A 157 3.88 -2.62 -2.95
C ASN A 157 4.95 -3.40 -3.70
N SER A 158 4.53 -4.08 -4.76
CA SER A 158 5.40 -4.83 -5.67
C SER A 158 4.89 -4.70 -7.10
N ALA A 159 5.76 -4.37 -8.04
CA ALA A 159 5.44 -4.27 -9.46
C ALA A 159 6.55 -4.86 -10.31
N ILE A 160 6.21 -5.76 -11.23
CA ILE A 160 7.15 -6.25 -12.24
C ILE A 160 7.39 -5.10 -13.23
N THR A 161 8.65 -4.71 -13.37
CA THR A 161 9.05 -3.61 -14.26
C THR A 161 9.67 -4.11 -15.55
N SER A 162 10.25 -5.32 -15.56
CA SER A 162 10.84 -5.92 -16.75
C SER A 162 10.89 -7.43 -16.64
N VAL A 163 10.60 -8.11 -17.74
CA VAL A 163 10.87 -9.53 -17.94
C VAL A 163 11.66 -9.69 -19.21
N ARG A 164 12.74 -10.49 -19.16
CA ARG A 164 13.56 -10.82 -20.32
C ARG A 164 13.80 -12.32 -20.40
N ILE A 165 13.77 -12.88 -21.61
CA ILE A 165 14.13 -14.26 -21.91
C ILE A 165 15.29 -14.22 -22.90
N ASP A 166 16.42 -14.82 -22.56
CA ASP A 166 17.65 -14.80 -23.34
C ASP A 166 18.06 -13.39 -23.82
N GLY A 167 17.80 -12.36 -22.99
CA GLY A 167 18.08 -10.95 -23.28
C GLY A 167 16.97 -10.18 -23.99
N PHE A 168 15.96 -10.84 -24.54
CA PHE A 168 14.83 -10.20 -25.21
C PHE A 168 13.71 -9.84 -24.23
N ALA A 169 13.22 -8.59 -24.29
CA ALA A 169 12.11 -8.15 -23.46
C ALA A 169 10.80 -8.80 -23.91
N VAL A 170 10.00 -9.26 -22.93
CA VAL A 170 8.67 -9.87 -23.15
C VAL A 170 7.68 -9.28 -22.18
N SER A 171 6.43 -9.07 -22.62
CA SER A 171 5.36 -8.55 -21.77
C SER A 171 4.78 -9.63 -20.84
N ASN A 172 4.66 -10.86 -21.33
CA ASN A 172 4.24 -12.03 -20.58
C ASN A 172 5.17 -13.21 -20.90
N PRO A 173 5.90 -13.77 -19.93
CA PRO A 173 6.84 -14.87 -20.18
C PRO A 173 6.17 -16.24 -20.37
N ILE A 174 4.90 -16.40 -20.02
CA ILE A 174 4.19 -17.67 -20.14
C ILE A 174 4.20 -18.17 -21.59
N ASP A 175 4.40 -19.48 -21.77
CA ASP A 175 4.54 -20.18 -23.05
C ASP A 175 5.82 -19.88 -23.85
N PHE A 176 6.68 -18.97 -23.40
CA PHE A 176 8.00 -18.79 -24.02
C PHE A 176 8.96 -19.91 -23.64
N GLN A 177 9.95 -20.13 -24.49
CA GLN A 177 11.08 -21.02 -24.29
C GLN A 177 12.36 -20.18 -24.19
N GLY A 178 13.41 -20.72 -23.57
CA GLY A 178 14.69 -20.02 -23.46
C GLY A 178 15.60 -20.61 -22.37
N ARG A 179 16.87 -20.20 -22.38
CA ARG A 179 17.92 -20.70 -21.47
C ARG A 179 17.91 -20.00 -20.12
N GLN A 180 17.51 -18.74 -20.11
CA GLN A 180 17.47 -17.94 -18.88
C GLN A 180 16.32 -16.94 -18.90
N MET A 181 15.78 -16.70 -17.72
CA MET A 181 14.77 -15.68 -17.48
C MET A 181 15.34 -14.64 -16.50
N VAL A 182 15.20 -13.35 -16.85
CA VAL A 182 15.54 -12.23 -15.96
C VAL A 182 14.26 -11.51 -15.62
N ILE A 183 13.95 -11.39 -14.32
CA ILE A 183 12.80 -10.61 -13.85
C ILE A 183 13.33 -9.49 -12.98
N THR A 184 12.88 -8.27 -13.26
CA THR A 184 13.11 -7.09 -12.45
C THR A 184 11.79 -6.65 -11.81
N VAL A 185 11.82 -6.45 -10.49
CA VAL A 185 10.66 -6.06 -9.70
C VAL A 185 11.01 -4.82 -8.89
N PHE A 186 10.17 -3.81 -8.94
CA PHE A 186 10.21 -2.68 -8.03
C PHE A 186 9.37 -3.01 -6.80
N ASN A 187 9.98 -2.92 -5.62
CA ASN A 187 9.33 -3.21 -4.35
C ASN A 187 9.45 -1.99 -3.44
N THR A 188 8.37 -1.68 -2.72
CA THR A 188 8.37 -0.65 -1.67
C THR A 188 8.25 -1.31 -0.32
N PHE A 189 9.11 -0.92 0.62
CA PHE A 189 9.12 -1.41 2.00
C PHE A 189 8.99 -0.26 2.99
N ALA A 190 8.41 -0.56 4.15
CA ALA A 190 8.34 0.34 5.29
C ALA A 190 8.69 -0.43 6.58
N PRO A 191 9.17 0.26 7.64
CA PRO A 191 9.34 -0.36 8.95
C PRO A 191 8.04 -0.95 9.47
N LEU A 192 8.13 -2.10 10.12
CA LEU A 192 6.95 -2.76 10.69
C LEU A 192 6.25 -1.89 11.74
N THR A 193 7.01 -1.08 12.49
CA THR A 193 6.48 -0.12 13.46
C THR A 193 5.57 0.91 12.82
N HIS A 194 5.96 1.46 11.66
CA HIS A 194 5.13 2.42 10.92
C HIS A 194 3.84 1.78 10.42
N VAL A 195 3.94 0.60 9.79
CA VAL A 195 2.75 -0.13 9.31
C VAL A 195 1.84 -0.55 10.48
N GLY A 196 2.44 -0.94 11.62
CA GLY A 196 1.71 -1.26 12.84
C GLY A 196 0.93 -0.09 13.40
N ALA A 197 1.50 1.12 13.37
CA ALA A 197 0.80 2.34 13.78
C ALA A 197 -0.44 2.61 12.90
N LEU A 198 -0.32 2.47 11.57
CA LEU A 198 -1.46 2.63 10.65
C LEU A 198 -2.54 1.57 10.90
N GLN A 199 -2.15 0.33 11.21
CA GLN A 199 -3.10 -0.73 11.57
C GLN A 199 -3.84 -0.40 12.87
N THR A 200 -3.13 0.14 13.88
CA THR A 200 -3.74 0.59 15.13
C THR A 200 -4.74 1.71 14.89
N ILE A 201 -4.37 2.72 14.09
CA ILE A 201 -5.26 3.82 13.72
C ILE A 201 -6.53 3.30 13.03
N ALA A 202 -6.39 2.38 12.07
CA ALA A 202 -7.54 1.80 11.39
C ALA A 202 -8.46 1.03 12.35
N ASN A 203 -7.89 0.24 13.25
CA ASN A 203 -8.65 -0.53 14.25
C ASN A 203 -9.43 0.39 15.22
N GLU A 204 -8.80 1.46 15.72
CA GLU A 204 -9.44 2.43 16.62
C GLU A 204 -10.55 3.25 15.92
N LEU A 205 -10.47 3.38 14.60
CA LEU A 205 -11.51 3.98 13.76
C LEU A 205 -12.60 2.98 13.34
N ASP A 206 -12.57 1.72 13.83
CA ASP A 206 -13.45 0.62 13.42
C ASP A 206 -13.42 0.35 11.91
N LEU A 207 -12.27 0.50 11.26
CA LEU A 207 -12.05 0.25 9.84
C LEU A 207 -11.34 -1.07 9.60
N GLU A 208 -11.85 -1.87 8.67
CA GLU A 208 -11.12 -2.99 8.09
C GLU A 208 -10.05 -2.44 7.13
N LEU A 209 -8.78 -2.54 7.51
CA LEU A 209 -7.66 -2.09 6.66
C LEU A 209 -7.42 -3.10 5.54
N LEU A 210 -7.93 -2.82 4.35
CA LEU A 210 -7.75 -3.68 3.16
C LEU A 210 -6.32 -3.65 2.64
N ALA A 211 -5.72 -2.48 2.59
CA ALA A 211 -4.37 -2.29 2.10
C ALA A 211 -3.72 -1.03 2.66
N THR A 212 -2.40 -1.10 2.81
CA THR A 212 -1.54 0.08 2.90
C THR A 212 -0.85 0.25 1.56
N VAL A 213 -0.85 1.45 1.00
CA VAL A 213 -0.33 1.74 -0.34
C VAL A 213 0.71 2.86 -0.27
N ALA A 214 1.88 2.66 -0.86
CA ALA A 214 2.87 3.73 -0.96
C ALA A 214 2.33 4.86 -1.86
N GLU A 215 2.29 6.07 -1.35
CA GLU A 215 1.70 7.23 -2.06
C GLU A 215 2.36 7.47 -3.43
N PRO A 216 3.69 7.42 -3.60
CA PRO A 216 4.31 7.57 -4.92
C PRO A 216 3.87 6.49 -5.91
N TYR A 217 3.62 5.26 -5.43
CA TYR A 217 3.10 4.17 -6.26
C TYR A 217 1.65 4.44 -6.68
N ALA A 218 0.80 4.88 -5.75
CA ALA A 218 -0.59 5.25 -6.03
C ALA A 218 -0.66 6.39 -7.06
N MET A 219 0.16 7.45 -6.87
CA MET A 219 0.24 8.57 -7.81
C MET A 219 0.68 8.11 -9.21
N ALA A 220 1.72 7.28 -9.30
CA ALA A 220 2.18 6.73 -10.57
C ALA A 220 1.09 5.93 -11.29
N ARG A 221 0.32 5.12 -10.54
CA ARG A 221 -0.81 4.35 -11.10
C ARG A 221 -1.97 5.21 -11.57
N CYS A 222 -2.25 6.32 -10.89
CA CYS A 222 -3.30 7.27 -11.29
C CYS A 222 -2.88 8.15 -12.46
N ALA A 223 -1.58 8.50 -12.56
CA ALA A 223 -1.07 9.38 -13.61
C ALA A 223 -0.68 8.62 -14.91
N ALA A 224 -0.47 7.31 -14.84
CA ALA A 224 -0.23 6.49 -16.03
C ALA A 224 -1.53 6.36 -16.81
N THR A 225 -1.60 7.08 -17.94
CA THR A 225 -2.62 6.83 -18.97
C THR A 225 -2.15 5.64 -19.79
N ASP A 226 -3.03 4.67 -20.00
CA ASP A 226 -2.81 3.54 -20.91
C ASP A 226 -2.66 4.03 -22.37
#